data_0b27068eaff97af9a7a3219124a97cd3
#
_entry.id   0b27068eaff97af9a7a3219124a97cd3
#
_cell.length_a   1.000
_cell.length_b   1.000
_cell.length_c   1.000
_cell.angle_alpha   90.00
_cell.angle_beta   90.00
_cell.angle_gamma   90.00
#
_symmetry.space_group_name_H-M   'P 1'
#
loop_
_entity.id
_entity.type
_entity.pdbx_description
1 polymer ?
#
loop_
_entity_poly.entity_id
_entity_poly.type
_entity_poly.pdbx_seq_one_letter_code
_entity_poly.pdbx_strand_id
1 'polypeptide(L)'
;MAKSDLELFFEDPGIIPSRAGRKHPHPNGSGKCNAFGTLYKLRREMITCYGKKKTAPTPWAAAMLVFSGIDLMACCRKGKNDNTAIGQRFQDFIDDCFPPISKPYKQQFWSLRNCLLHNFTGQNSVTNEKFRLVLDSSSTTFTSEATNLYRVNLNQLLVDFEYAIGDYKSKIIPGSVLATNFNLMFSKIGYMLVYEQPSLGAGRFTIPINMISSGTMQLQTTLSNFASGA
;
A
#
# COMPACT_ATOMS: atom_id res chain seq x y z
N MET A 1 16.51 -5.74 -22.09
CA MET A 1 16.04 -6.97 -21.40
C MET A 1 14.73 -6.69 -20.69
N ALA A 2 13.82 -7.66 -20.59
CA ALA A 2 12.61 -7.53 -19.78
C ALA A 2 12.98 -7.63 -18.30
N LYS A 3 12.36 -6.80 -17.44
CA LYS A 3 12.54 -6.85 -15.98
C LYS A 3 12.06 -8.19 -15.42
N SER A 4 12.81 -8.76 -14.49
CA SER A 4 12.38 -9.92 -13.71
C SER A 4 11.18 -9.55 -12.80
N ASP A 5 10.51 -10.56 -12.23
CA ASP A 5 9.40 -10.34 -11.29
C ASP A 5 9.86 -9.60 -10.05
N LEU A 6 11.04 -9.91 -9.55
CA LEU A 6 11.64 -9.25 -8.41
C LEU A 6 11.93 -7.77 -8.71
N GLU A 7 12.56 -7.47 -9.86
CA GLU A 7 12.84 -6.09 -10.28
C GLU A 7 11.54 -5.31 -10.49
N LEU A 8 10.52 -5.93 -11.09
CA LEU A 8 9.24 -5.27 -11.31
C LEU A 8 8.52 -4.92 -10.00
N PHE A 9 8.53 -5.84 -9.04
CA PHE A 9 7.85 -5.68 -7.76
C PHE A 9 8.52 -4.61 -6.88
N PHE A 10 9.86 -4.68 -6.75
CA PHE A 10 10.67 -3.78 -5.93
C PHE A 10 11.20 -2.55 -6.69
N GLU A 11 10.59 -2.20 -7.80
CA GLU A 11 11.01 -1.04 -8.59
C GLU A 11 11.05 0.23 -7.74
N ASP A 12 12.02 1.10 -8.02
CA ASP A 12 12.13 2.39 -7.35
C ASP A 12 10.90 3.26 -7.65
N PRO A 13 10.17 3.72 -6.64
CA PRO A 13 8.99 4.57 -6.83
C PRO A 13 9.32 5.94 -7.44
N GLY A 14 10.59 6.36 -7.45
CA GLY A 14 11.06 7.57 -8.14
C GLY A 14 11.11 7.43 -9.66
N ILE A 15 11.17 6.22 -10.19
CA ILE A 15 11.19 5.98 -11.64
C ILE A 15 9.82 6.31 -12.24
N ILE A 16 9.83 7.05 -13.35
CA ILE A 16 8.59 7.42 -14.06
C ILE A 16 7.89 6.18 -14.66
N PRO A 17 6.56 6.15 -14.72
CA PRO A 17 5.81 4.97 -15.18
C PRO A 17 6.21 4.45 -16.55
N SER A 18 6.58 5.30 -17.49
CA SER A 18 7.03 4.89 -18.84
C SER A 18 8.31 4.01 -18.82
N ARG A 19 9.08 4.05 -17.72
CA ARG A 19 10.31 3.26 -17.52
C ARG A 19 10.20 2.17 -16.47
N ALA A 20 9.16 2.24 -15.61
CA ALA A 20 9.01 1.36 -14.46
C ALA A 20 8.40 0.00 -14.81
N GLY A 21 7.47 -0.05 -15.75
CA GLY A 21 6.76 -1.27 -16.11
C GLY A 21 7.54 -2.20 -17.05
N ARG A 22 6.92 -3.35 -17.34
CA ARG A 22 7.30 -4.23 -18.45
C ARG A 22 6.12 -4.46 -19.39
N LYS A 23 6.39 -4.69 -20.67
CA LYS A 23 5.34 -5.05 -21.63
C LYS A 23 4.81 -6.45 -21.32
N HIS A 24 3.51 -6.59 -21.33
CA HIS A 24 2.78 -7.83 -21.06
C HIS A 24 1.76 -8.06 -22.18
N PRO A 25 1.53 -9.31 -22.63
CA PRO A 25 0.45 -9.60 -23.55
C PRO A 25 -0.88 -9.11 -22.99
N HIS A 26 -1.69 -8.48 -23.86
CA HIS A 26 -3.02 -8.06 -23.45
C HIS A 26 -3.91 -9.28 -23.24
N PRO A 27 -4.69 -9.41 -22.13
CA PRO A 27 -5.49 -10.59 -21.85
C PRO A 27 -6.50 -10.96 -22.94
N ASN A 28 -7.01 -9.99 -23.69
CA ASN A 28 -7.93 -10.21 -24.80
C ASN A 28 -7.24 -10.44 -26.17
N GLY A 29 -5.90 -10.58 -26.18
CA GLY A 29 -5.15 -10.81 -27.42
C GLY A 29 -4.93 -9.57 -28.31
N SER A 30 -5.45 -8.40 -27.95
CA SER A 30 -5.44 -7.18 -28.80
C SER A 30 -4.12 -6.39 -28.76
N GLY A 31 -3.00 -6.99 -28.35
CA GLY A 31 -1.71 -6.32 -28.33
C GLY A 31 -0.98 -6.44 -26.99
N LYS A 32 -0.31 -5.36 -26.55
CA LYS A 32 0.46 -5.32 -25.31
C LYS A 32 -0.08 -4.28 -24.37
N CYS A 33 -0.11 -4.57 -23.08
CA CYS A 33 -0.34 -3.63 -21.98
C CYS A 33 0.93 -3.44 -21.16
N ASN A 34 0.91 -2.51 -20.21
CA ASN A 34 1.99 -2.33 -19.28
C ASN A 34 1.69 -3.06 -17.96
N ALA A 35 2.60 -3.92 -17.52
CA ALA A 35 2.57 -4.51 -16.19
C ALA A 35 3.46 -3.69 -15.25
N PHE A 36 2.92 -3.32 -14.10
CA PHE A 36 3.64 -2.63 -13.04
C PHE A 36 3.59 -3.46 -11.77
N GLY A 37 4.67 -3.48 -11.00
CA GLY A 37 4.67 -4.11 -9.68
C GLY A 37 3.63 -3.44 -8.77
N THR A 38 2.85 -4.24 -8.05
CA THR A 38 1.83 -3.73 -7.13
C THR A 38 2.46 -2.87 -6.04
N LEU A 39 3.58 -3.32 -5.46
CA LEU A 39 4.34 -2.56 -4.46
C LEU A 39 4.86 -1.23 -5.03
N TYR A 40 5.41 -1.24 -6.25
CA TYR A 40 5.84 -0.01 -6.93
C TYR A 40 4.71 1.02 -7.04
N LYS A 41 3.54 0.60 -7.52
CA LYS A 41 2.39 1.49 -7.65
C LYS A 41 1.94 2.05 -6.31
N LEU A 42 1.84 1.19 -5.31
CA LEU A 42 1.45 1.56 -3.96
C LEU A 42 2.43 2.59 -3.35
N ARG A 43 3.74 2.38 -3.48
CA ARG A 43 4.77 3.33 -3.01
C ARG A 43 4.70 4.67 -3.73
N ARG A 44 4.38 4.69 -5.01
CA ARG A 44 4.14 5.95 -5.75
C ARG A 44 2.96 6.74 -5.20
N GLU A 45 1.86 6.07 -4.91
CA GLU A 45 0.69 6.72 -4.30
C GLU A 45 1.02 7.23 -2.88
N MET A 46 1.77 6.46 -2.08
CA MET A 46 2.27 6.94 -0.78
C MET A 46 3.02 8.26 -0.91
N ILE A 47 3.99 8.33 -1.84
CA ILE A 47 4.79 9.56 -2.07
C ILE A 47 3.88 10.73 -2.47
N THR A 48 2.86 10.48 -3.26
CA THR A 48 1.87 11.50 -3.66
C THR A 48 1.08 12.00 -2.47
N CYS A 49 0.61 11.09 -1.60
CA CYS A 49 -0.13 11.44 -0.39
C CYS A 49 0.71 12.18 0.66
N TYR A 50 2.03 11.93 0.72
CA TYR A 50 2.96 12.68 1.58
C TYR A 50 3.25 14.11 1.07
N GLY A 51 2.77 14.48 -0.11
CA GLY A 51 2.86 15.84 -0.62
C GLY A 51 4.23 16.17 -1.22
N LYS A 52 4.49 15.74 -2.45
CA LYS A 52 5.56 16.34 -3.25
C LYS A 52 5.05 17.63 -3.90
N LYS A 53 5.55 18.77 -3.37
CA LYS A 53 5.65 20.09 -4.00
C LYS A 53 4.38 20.91 -4.33
N LYS A 54 3.15 20.37 -4.43
CA LYS A 54 1.98 21.18 -4.85
C LYS A 54 0.65 20.83 -4.19
N THR A 55 0.56 19.73 -3.45
CA THR A 55 -0.67 19.31 -2.80
C THR A 55 -0.48 19.25 -1.29
N ALA A 56 -1.49 19.62 -0.53
CA ALA A 56 -1.49 19.43 0.91
C ALA A 56 -1.32 17.92 1.22
N PRO A 57 -0.48 17.56 2.21
CA PRO A 57 -0.31 16.17 2.59
C PRO A 57 -1.64 15.58 3.09
N THR A 58 -1.90 14.33 2.72
CA THR A 58 -3.06 13.56 3.19
C THR A 58 -2.57 12.40 4.08
N PRO A 59 -2.20 12.70 5.33
CA PRO A 59 -1.47 11.76 6.20
C PRO A 59 -2.24 10.47 6.47
N TRP A 60 -3.56 10.54 6.58
CA TRP A 60 -4.40 9.36 6.78
C TRP A 60 -4.35 8.41 5.58
N ALA A 61 -4.47 8.95 4.38
CA ALA A 61 -4.38 8.16 3.15
C ALA A 61 -2.97 7.55 2.99
N ALA A 62 -1.94 8.31 3.30
CA ALA A 62 -0.56 7.81 3.28
C ALA A 62 -0.38 6.64 4.28
N ALA A 63 -0.86 6.77 5.52
CA ALA A 63 -0.79 5.70 6.51
C ALA A 63 -1.55 4.44 6.05
N MET A 64 -2.75 4.59 5.50
CA MET A 64 -3.52 3.46 4.96
C MET A 64 -2.76 2.72 3.86
N LEU A 65 -2.10 3.43 2.96
CA LEU A 65 -1.28 2.83 1.91
C LEU A 65 -0.06 2.09 2.49
N VAL A 66 0.59 2.62 3.53
CA VAL A 66 1.67 1.91 4.23
C VAL A 66 1.16 0.60 4.82
N PHE A 67 0.04 0.61 5.53
CA PHE A 67 -0.54 -0.61 6.11
C PHE A 67 -0.97 -1.62 5.04
N SER A 68 -1.53 -1.16 3.93
CA SER A 68 -1.81 -2.02 2.77
C SER A 68 -0.54 -2.63 2.17
N GLY A 69 0.56 -1.88 2.19
CA GLY A 69 1.88 -2.35 1.77
C GLY A 69 2.44 -3.42 2.72
N ILE A 70 2.29 -3.24 4.03
CA ILE A 70 2.69 -4.24 5.02
C ILE A 70 1.88 -5.54 4.83
N ASP A 71 0.56 -5.45 4.63
CA ASP A 71 -0.29 -6.62 4.33
C ASP A 71 0.19 -7.36 3.07
N LEU A 72 0.47 -6.62 1.99
CA LEU A 72 0.99 -7.18 0.74
C LEU A 72 2.31 -7.93 0.96
N MET A 73 3.26 -7.29 1.66
CA MET A 73 4.57 -7.87 1.95
C MET A 73 4.45 -9.10 2.87
N ALA A 74 3.57 -9.06 3.85
CA ALA A 74 3.27 -10.18 4.74
C ALA A 74 2.70 -11.39 3.97
N CYS A 75 1.83 -11.16 2.99
CA CYS A 75 1.34 -12.19 2.08
C CYS A 75 2.50 -12.79 1.25
N CYS A 76 3.34 -11.96 0.66
CA CYS A 76 4.50 -12.41 -0.12
C CYS A 76 5.47 -13.24 0.74
N ARG A 77 5.71 -12.83 1.99
CA ARG A 77 6.58 -13.55 2.91
C ARG A 77 6.04 -14.95 3.26
N LYS A 78 4.74 -15.08 3.48
CA LYS A 78 4.09 -16.36 3.88
C LYS A 78 3.67 -17.24 2.69
N GLY A 79 3.64 -16.71 1.48
CA GLY A 79 3.13 -17.41 0.30
C GLY A 79 1.61 -17.64 0.35
N LYS A 80 0.88 -16.85 1.15
CA LYS A 80 -0.57 -16.99 1.38
C LYS A 80 -1.26 -15.64 1.33
N ASN A 81 -2.44 -15.63 0.73
CA ASN A 81 -3.31 -14.45 0.62
C ASN A 81 -4.76 -14.79 1.06
N ASP A 82 -4.94 -15.83 1.86
CA ASP A 82 -6.22 -16.19 2.44
C ASP A 82 -6.56 -15.32 3.66
N ASN A 83 -7.80 -15.40 4.14
CA ASN A 83 -8.27 -14.65 5.30
C ASN A 83 -7.88 -15.31 6.64
N THR A 84 -7.07 -16.38 6.63
CA THR A 84 -6.64 -17.05 7.85
C THR A 84 -5.41 -16.37 8.45
N ALA A 85 -5.42 -16.16 9.76
CA ALA A 85 -4.28 -15.64 10.53
C ALA A 85 -3.67 -14.34 9.96
N ILE A 86 -4.48 -13.43 9.39
CA ILE A 86 -4.00 -12.15 8.81
C ILE A 86 -3.18 -11.37 9.84
N GLY A 87 -3.70 -11.23 11.07
CA GLY A 87 -3.00 -10.50 12.13
C GLY A 87 -1.65 -11.11 12.48
N GLN A 88 -1.55 -12.43 12.52
CA GLN A 88 -0.28 -13.11 12.78
C GLN A 88 0.72 -12.91 11.64
N ARG A 89 0.28 -13.04 10.37
CA ARG A 89 1.16 -12.77 9.21
C ARG A 89 1.70 -11.35 9.22
N PHE A 90 0.84 -10.39 9.50
CA PHE A 90 1.19 -8.98 9.60
C PHE A 90 2.24 -8.74 10.70
N GLN A 91 2.01 -9.26 11.90
CA GLN A 91 2.92 -9.12 13.03
C GLN A 91 4.25 -9.85 12.81
N ASP A 92 4.22 -11.05 12.21
CA ASP A 92 5.42 -11.80 11.84
C ASP A 92 6.29 -11.01 10.84
N PHE A 93 5.67 -10.29 9.90
CA PHE A 93 6.43 -9.46 8.96
C PHE A 93 7.12 -8.29 9.68
N ILE A 94 6.45 -7.67 10.66
CA ILE A 94 7.06 -6.62 11.47
C ILE A 94 8.22 -7.17 12.31
N ASP A 95 8.03 -8.31 12.96
CA ASP A 95 9.09 -8.95 13.76
C ASP A 95 10.33 -9.29 12.94
N ASP A 96 10.14 -9.72 11.68
CA ASP A 96 11.24 -10.18 10.86
C ASP A 96 11.95 -9.05 10.12
N CYS A 97 11.21 -8.04 9.65
CA CYS A 97 11.72 -7.11 8.65
C CYS A 97 11.82 -5.66 9.11
N PHE A 98 11.04 -5.24 10.12
CA PHE A 98 11.08 -3.87 10.61
C PHE A 98 12.34 -3.57 11.46
N PRO A 99 12.71 -2.29 11.61
CA PRO A 99 13.79 -1.90 12.51
C PRO A 99 13.55 -2.40 13.94
N PRO A 100 14.60 -2.76 14.70
CA PRO A 100 14.46 -3.27 16.06
C PRO A 100 13.63 -2.37 16.99
N ILE A 101 13.75 -1.05 16.84
CA ILE A 101 13.01 -0.05 17.64
C ILE A 101 11.49 -0.13 17.44
N SER A 102 11.03 -0.58 16.27
CA SER A 102 9.61 -0.66 15.91
C SER A 102 8.96 -1.99 16.25
N LYS A 103 9.75 -3.07 16.40
CA LYS A 103 9.25 -4.43 16.67
C LYS A 103 8.42 -4.57 17.95
N PRO A 104 8.78 -3.91 19.09
CA PRO A 104 7.96 -3.98 20.30
C PRO A 104 6.52 -3.47 20.12
N TYR A 105 6.28 -2.66 19.10
CA TYR A 105 4.97 -2.05 18.81
C TYR A 105 4.14 -2.81 17.77
N LYS A 106 4.49 -4.05 17.43
CA LYS A 106 3.77 -4.84 16.40
C LYS A 106 2.26 -4.96 16.64
N GLN A 107 1.86 -5.00 17.91
CA GLN A 107 0.45 -5.05 18.30
C GLN A 107 -0.23 -3.70 18.02
N GLN A 108 0.43 -2.58 18.31
CA GLN A 108 -0.06 -1.23 18.01
C GLN A 108 -0.12 -0.98 16.51
N PHE A 109 0.83 -1.50 15.74
CA PHE A 109 0.75 -1.49 14.27
C PHE A 109 -0.51 -2.21 13.79
N TRP A 110 -0.78 -3.40 14.31
CA TRP A 110 -1.97 -4.18 13.96
C TRP A 110 -3.26 -3.47 14.38
N SER A 111 -3.29 -2.93 15.59
CA SER A 111 -4.43 -2.18 16.11
C SER A 111 -4.73 -0.94 15.26
N LEU A 112 -3.72 -0.14 14.96
CA LEU A 112 -3.85 1.06 14.11
C LEU A 112 -4.28 0.70 12.68
N ARG A 113 -3.70 -0.36 12.10
CA ARG A 113 -4.11 -0.87 10.78
C ARG A 113 -5.62 -1.14 10.76
N ASN A 114 -6.14 -1.82 11.77
CA ASN A 114 -7.57 -2.16 11.86
C ASN A 114 -8.44 -0.91 12.02
N CYS A 115 -8.01 0.06 12.83
CA CYS A 115 -8.68 1.33 12.96
C CYS A 115 -8.79 2.06 11.62
N LEU A 116 -7.70 2.15 10.89
CA LEU A 116 -7.63 2.92 9.63
C LEU A 116 -8.38 2.22 8.50
N LEU A 117 -8.15 0.92 8.30
CA LEU A 117 -8.67 0.21 7.13
C LEU A 117 -10.13 -0.25 7.28
N HIS A 118 -10.62 -0.44 8.50
CA HIS A 118 -11.99 -0.90 8.71
C HIS A 118 -12.96 0.19 9.20
N ASN A 119 -12.48 1.08 10.05
CA ASN A 119 -13.36 2.05 10.72
C ASN A 119 -13.05 3.51 10.35
N PHE A 120 -11.93 3.76 9.66
CA PHE A 120 -11.46 5.12 9.34
C PHE A 120 -11.33 6.00 10.59
N THR A 121 -10.89 5.43 11.70
CA THR A 121 -10.77 6.10 13.01
C THR A 121 -9.35 6.01 13.55
N GLY A 122 -9.07 6.85 14.55
CA GLY A 122 -7.83 6.77 15.36
C GLY A 122 -8.05 6.04 16.70
N GLN A 123 -9.15 5.30 16.87
CA GLN A 123 -9.44 4.59 18.12
C GLN A 123 -9.89 3.15 17.83
N ASN A 124 -9.26 2.20 18.53
CA ASN A 124 -9.68 0.81 18.57
C ASN A 124 -10.70 0.60 19.66
N SER A 125 -11.95 0.28 19.28
CA SER A 125 -13.04 0.09 20.24
C SER A 125 -12.90 -1.19 21.09
N VAL A 126 -12.09 -2.15 20.66
CA VAL A 126 -11.87 -3.41 21.38
C VAL A 126 -10.78 -3.26 22.44
N THR A 127 -9.64 -2.65 22.08
CA THR A 127 -8.49 -2.47 22.98
C THR A 127 -8.50 -1.14 23.71
N ASN A 128 -9.39 -0.22 23.33
CA ASN A 128 -9.42 1.18 23.79
C ASN A 128 -8.15 1.97 23.48
N GLU A 129 -7.29 1.46 22.59
CA GLU A 129 -6.11 2.19 22.14
C GLU A 129 -6.53 3.38 21.26
N LYS A 130 -5.86 4.51 21.47
CA LYS A 130 -6.05 5.75 20.72
C LYS A 130 -4.75 6.13 20.03
N PHE A 131 -4.86 6.56 18.79
CA PHE A 131 -3.72 6.92 17.96
C PHE A 131 -3.84 8.34 17.44
N ARG A 132 -2.82 9.15 17.72
CA ARG A 132 -2.67 10.51 17.21
C ARG A 132 -1.60 10.51 16.13
N LEU A 133 -2.01 10.72 14.89
CA LEU A 133 -1.09 10.78 13.75
C LEU A 133 -0.44 12.17 13.68
N VAL A 134 0.88 12.21 13.56
CA VAL A 134 1.68 13.42 13.45
C VAL A 134 2.71 13.31 12.33
N LEU A 135 3.15 14.45 11.83
CA LEU A 135 4.29 14.60 10.92
C LEU A 135 5.37 15.37 11.68
N ASP A 136 6.33 14.67 12.22
CA ASP A 136 7.44 15.31 12.96
C ASP A 136 8.80 14.70 12.59
N SER A 137 9.86 15.20 13.22
CA SER A 137 11.25 14.76 13.01
C SER A 137 11.72 13.68 13.99
N SER A 138 10.81 13.13 14.81
CA SER A 138 11.16 12.06 15.77
C SER A 138 11.61 10.80 15.02
N SER A 139 12.63 10.12 15.55
CA SER A 139 13.16 8.87 15.00
C SER A 139 12.39 7.62 15.41
N THR A 140 11.25 7.77 16.11
CA THR A 140 10.42 6.65 16.56
C THR A 140 9.05 6.72 15.92
N THR A 141 8.58 5.60 15.39
CA THR A 141 7.23 5.51 14.79
C THR A 141 6.15 5.62 15.85
N PHE A 142 6.30 4.92 16.98
CA PHE A 142 5.35 5.00 18.10
C PHE A 142 5.99 5.61 19.33
N THR A 143 5.25 6.45 20.03
CA THR A 143 5.57 6.97 21.35
C THR A 143 4.33 6.86 22.24
N SER A 144 4.45 6.18 23.39
CA SER A 144 3.37 6.15 24.39
C SER A 144 3.32 7.52 25.09
N GLU A 145 2.15 8.18 25.03
CA GLU A 145 1.91 9.48 25.69
C GLU A 145 1.14 9.32 27.00
N ALA A 146 0.29 8.29 27.07
CA ALA A 146 -0.46 7.89 28.27
C ALA A 146 -0.92 6.44 28.12
N THR A 147 -1.63 5.93 29.12
CA THR A 147 -2.25 4.59 29.03
C THR A 147 -3.16 4.53 27.81
N ASN A 148 -2.89 3.60 26.91
CA ASN A 148 -3.61 3.39 25.65
C ASN A 148 -3.66 4.61 24.71
N LEU A 149 -2.75 5.58 24.87
CA LEU A 149 -2.62 6.72 23.96
C LEU A 149 -1.25 6.72 23.31
N TYR A 150 -1.22 6.59 21.99
CA TYR A 150 0.00 6.52 21.20
C TYR A 150 0.07 7.67 20.19
N ARG A 151 1.18 8.38 20.20
CA ARG A 151 1.57 9.26 19.10
C ARG A 151 2.23 8.43 18.02
N VAL A 152 1.82 8.62 16.78
CA VAL A 152 2.34 7.89 15.60
C VAL A 152 2.96 8.87 14.64
N ASN A 153 4.27 8.81 14.48
CA ASN A 153 5.00 9.64 13.53
C ASN A 153 4.96 9.00 12.13
N LEU A 154 4.22 9.62 11.23
CA LEU A 154 4.04 9.10 9.87
C LEU A 154 5.30 9.20 9.02
N ASN A 155 6.18 10.20 9.25
CA ASN A 155 7.45 10.27 8.54
C ASN A 155 8.31 9.06 8.88
N GLN A 156 8.42 8.71 10.17
CA GLN A 156 9.19 7.56 10.60
C GLN A 156 8.52 6.24 10.19
N LEU A 157 7.20 6.16 10.20
CA LEU A 157 6.45 4.99 9.70
C LEU A 157 6.83 4.67 8.24
N LEU A 158 6.94 5.71 7.38
CA LEU A 158 7.36 5.52 5.99
C LEU A 158 8.82 5.05 5.91
N VAL A 159 9.71 5.64 6.70
CA VAL A 159 11.12 5.23 6.76
C VAL A 159 11.25 3.77 7.21
N ASP A 160 10.53 3.37 8.25
CA ASP A 160 10.54 2.00 8.78
C ASP A 160 9.98 1.00 7.76
N PHE A 161 8.97 1.40 7.00
CA PHE A 161 8.43 0.57 5.93
C PHE A 161 9.40 0.40 4.76
N GLU A 162 10.07 1.47 4.32
CA GLU A 162 11.11 1.39 3.29
C GLU A 162 12.30 0.52 3.75
N TYR A 163 12.69 0.62 5.01
CA TYR A 163 13.68 -0.28 5.61
C TYR A 163 13.22 -1.74 5.51
N ALA A 164 11.97 -2.03 5.90
CA ALA A 164 11.41 -3.39 5.87
C ALA A 164 11.34 -3.96 4.45
N ILE A 165 11.05 -3.12 3.45
CA ILE A 165 11.10 -3.50 2.03
C ILE A 165 12.51 -3.93 1.62
N GLY A 166 13.52 -3.13 2.00
CA GLY A 166 14.92 -3.41 1.70
C GLY A 166 15.41 -4.70 2.38
N ASP A 167 15.09 -4.86 3.65
CA ASP A 167 15.44 -6.04 4.43
C ASP A 167 14.80 -7.31 3.87
N TYR A 168 13.48 -7.29 3.56
CA TYR A 168 12.81 -8.43 2.95
C TYR A 168 13.38 -8.78 1.58
N LYS A 169 13.60 -7.76 0.73
CA LYS A 169 14.22 -7.96 -0.59
C LYS A 169 15.56 -8.68 -0.50
N SER A 170 16.41 -8.31 0.46
CA SER A 170 17.73 -8.91 0.67
C SER A 170 17.66 -10.38 1.09
N LYS A 171 16.56 -10.80 1.71
CA LYS A 171 16.32 -12.17 2.19
C LYS A 171 15.75 -13.10 1.09
N ILE A 172 15.31 -12.57 -0.04
CA ILE A 172 14.81 -13.38 -1.17
C ILE A 172 16.02 -13.92 -1.96
N ILE A 173 16.56 -15.01 -1.45
CA ILE A 173 17.70 -15.70 -2.09
C ILE A 173 17.16 -16.82 -2.99
N PRO A 174 17.65 -16.98 -4.23
CA PRO A 174 17.24 -18.07 -5.11
C PRO A 174 17.31 -19.43 -4.41
N GLY A 175 16.23 -20.23 -4.53
CA GLY A 175 16.10 -21.53 -3.88
C GLY A 175 15.62 -21.49 -2.42
N SER A 176 15.50 -20.32 -1.80
CA SER A 176 14.96 -20.21 -0.45
C SER A 176 13.43 -20.36 -0.41
N VAL A 177 12.90 -20.69 0.78
CA VAL A 177 11.45 -20.70 1.02
C VAL A 177 10.82 -19.32 0.75
N LEU A 178 11.54 -18.24 1.09
CA LEU A 178 11.07 -16.88 0.82
C LEU A 178 10.96 -16.59 -0.67
N ALA A 179 11.90 -17.06 -1.50
CA ALA A 179 11.81 -16.92 -2.94
C ALA A 179 10.63 -17.71 -3.53
N THR A 180 10.41 -18.93 -3.05
CA THR A 180 9.26 -19.75 -3.45
C THR A 180 7.93 -19.05 -3.08
N ASN A 181 7.81 -18.57 -1.85
CA ASN A 181 6.63 -17.84 -1.38
C ASN A 181 6.38 -16.56 -2.17
N PHE A 182 7.44 -15.78 -2.42
CA PHE A 182 7.38 -14.57 -3.22
C PHE A 182 6.85 -14.88 -4.63
N ASN A 183 7.44 -15.86 -5.33
CA ASN A 183 7.02 -16.21 -6.69
C ASN A 183 5.56 -16.68 -6.75
N LEU A 184 5.13 -17.47 -5.77
CA LEU A 184 3.73 -17.92 -5.64
C LEU A 184 2.78 -16.74 -5.50
N MET A 185 3.14 -15.75 -4.68
CA MET A 185 2.29 -14.59 -4.45
C MET A 185 2.40 -13.56 -5.55
N PHE A 186 3.59 -13.37 -6.14
CA PHE A 186 3.78 -12.48 -7.26
C PHE A 186 2.86 -12.83 -8.43
N SER A 187 2.72 -14.12 -8.75
CA SER A 187 1.82 -14.57 -9.83
C SER A 187 0.34 -14.21 -9.59
N LYS A 188 -0.07 -14.02 -8.33
CA LYS A 188 -1.46 -13.74 -7.93
C LYS A 188 -1.74 -12.25 -7.74
N ILE A 189 -0.85 -11.55 -7.03
CA ILE A 189 -1.07 -10.17 -6.57
C ILE A 189 0.14 -9.24 -6.77
N GLY A 190 1.23 -9.75 -7.33
CA GLY A 190 2.51 -9.03 -7.41
C GLY A 190 2.55 -7.94 -8.47
N TYR A 191 1.64 -7.94 -9.44
CA TYR A 191 1.62 -6.92 -10.48
C TYR A 191 0.20 -6.52 -10.89
N MET A 192 0.09 -5.35 -11.49
CA MET A 192 -1.13 -4.77 -12.04
C MET A 192 -0.94 -4.50 -13.53
N LEU A 193 -1.94 -4.88 -14.33
CA LEU A 193 -1.98 -4.54 -15.74
C LEU A 193 -2.64 -3.18 -15.93
N VAL A 194 -1.95 -2.28 -16.60
CA VAL A 194 -2.47 -0.97 -16.96
C VAL A 194 -2.62 -0.92 -18.48
N TYR A 195 -3.86 -0.83 -18.92
CA TYR A 195 -4.17 -0.69 -20.33
C TYR A 195 -3.96 0.76 -20.75
N GLU A 196 -3.22 0.97 -21.83
CA GLU A 196 -3.21 2.27 -22.48
C GLU A 196 -4.60 2.44 -23.11
N GLN A 197 -5.47 3.20 -22.47
CA GLN A 197 -6.65 3.67 -23.16
C GLN A 197 -6.20 4.55 -24.31
N PRO A 198 -6.72 4.36 -25.55
CA PRO A 198 -6.54 5.34 -26.60
C PRO A 198 -6.99 6.68 -26.00
N SER A 199 -6.16 7.70 -26.14
CA SER A 199 -6.31 9.01 -25.54
C SER A 199 -7.73 9.56 -25.79
N LEU A 200 -8.64 9.25 -24.89
CA LEU A 200 -9.84 10.05 -24.71
C LEU A 200 -9.33 11.38 -24.16
N GLY A 201 -9.50 12.42 -24.94
CA GLY A 201 -8.97 13.75 -24.70
C GLY A 201 -9.15 14.16 -23.24
N ALA A 202 -8.15 14.85 -22.74
CA ALA A 202 -8.00 15.27 -21.36
C ALA A 202 -9.36 15.58 -20.69
N GLY A 203 -9.69 14.84 -19.64
CA GLY A 203 -10.58 15.37 -18.63
C GLY A 203 -11.87 14.66 -18.29
N ARG A 204 -12.07 13.37 -18.53
CA ARG A 204 -13.21 12.68 -17.88
C ARG A 204 -12.79 11.33 -17.30
N PHE A 205 -12.67 11.28 -15.99
CA PHE A 205 -12.76 10.04 -15.25
C PHE A 205 -14.23 9.56 -15.32
N THR A 206 -14.50 8.59 -16.16
CA THR A 206 -15.75 7.85 -16.09
C THR A 206 -15.48 6.63 -15.25
N ILE A 207 -15.92 6.64 -13.99
CA ILE A 207 -15.99 5.42 -13.19
C ILE A 207 -17.09 4.57 -13.84
N PRO A 208 -16.80 3.34 -14.31
CA PRO A 208 -17.86 2.45 -14.78
C PRO A 208 -18.76 2.12 -13.58
N ILE A 209 -19.99 2.61 -13.60
CA ILE A 209 -20.98 2.44 -12.53
C ILE A 209 -21.48 0.98 -12.42
N ASN A 210 -20.98 0.06 -13.20
CA ASN A 210 -21.40 -1.34 -13.21
C ASN A 210 -20.87 -2.18 -12.04
N MET A 211 -20.20 -1.59 -11.05
CA MET A 211 -19.76 -2.29 -9.82
C MET A 211 -20.56 -1.90 -8.57
N ILE A 212 -21.64 -1.16 -8.70
CA ILE A 212 -22.58 -0.98 -7.60
C ILE A 212 -23.73 -1.95 -7.83
N SER A 213 -23.64 -3.12 -7.21
CA SER A 213 -24.78 -4.03 -7.10
C SER A 213 -25.96 -3.25 -6.51
N SER A 214 -27.09 -3.34 -7.16
CA SER A 214 -28.42 -2.92 -6.85
C SER A 214 -28.73 -2.64 -5.36
N GLY A 215 -28.34 -1.49 -4.89
CA GLY A 215 -28.63 -0.97 -3.56
C GLY A 215 -28.57 0.55 -3.61
N THR A 216 -29.57 1.15 -4.28
CA THR A 216 -30.03 2.53 -4.14
C THR A 216 -28.94 3.63 -4.03
N MET A 217 -28.38 4.12 -5.10
CA MET A 217 -28.68 5.24 -5.77
C MET A 217 -28.88 6.60 -5.15
N GLN A 218 -28.18 7.53 -5.43
CA GLN A 218 -28.32 8.99 -5.41
C GLN A 218 -26.97 9.74 -5.26
N LEU A 219 -25.89 9.15 -5.75
CA LEU A 219 -24.59 9.85 -5.81
C LEU A 219 -24.34 10.54 -7.17
N GLN A 220 -25.26 10.37 -8.12
CA GLN A 220 -25.09 10.95 -9.46
C GLN A 220 -25.33 12.46 -9.54
N THR A 221 -26.09 13.01 -8.62
CA THR A 221 -26.43 14.44 -8.61
C THR A 221 -25.43 15.31 -7.86
N THR A 222 -24.62 14.73 -6.98
CA THR A 222 -23.70 15.51 -6.12
C THR A 222 -22.33 15.73 -6.78
N LEU A 223 -21.90 14.87 -7.66
CA LEU A 223 -20.59 15.00 -8.34
C LEU A 223 -20.61 15.93 -9.56
N SER A 224 -21.77 16.14 -10.20
CA SER A 224 -21.90 17.11 -11.30
C SER A 224 -21.86 18.56 -10.82
N ASN A 225 -22.19 18.83 -9.57
CA ASN A 225 -22.19 20.20 -9.01
C ASN A 225 -20.83 20.65 -8.48
N PHE A 226 -19.87 19.74 -8.33
CA PHE A 226 -18.49 20.11 -7.95
C PHE A 226 -17.60 20.50 -9.14
N ALA A 227 -18.00 20.19 -10.36
CA ALA A 227 -17.21 20.48 -11.56
C ALA A 227 -17.59 21.78 -12.27
N SER A 228 -18.62 22.50 -11.81
CA SER A 228 -19.09 23.75 -12.43
C SER A 228 -18.82 25.01 -11.61
N GLY A 229 -17.99 24.93 -10.58
CA GLY A 229 -17.65 26.06 -9.71
C GLY A 229 -16.15 26.29 -9.65
N ALA A 230 -15.52 26.61 -10.78
CA ALA A 230 -14.21 27.27 -10.86
C ALA A 230 -14.10 27.99 -12.20
#